data_f5e2a045b8c19a49e9f914814ed592b3
#
_entry.id   f5e2a045b8c19a49e9f914814ed592b3
#
_cell.length_a   1.000
_cell.length_b   1.000
_cell.length_c   1.000
_cell.angle_alpha   90.00
_cell.angle_beta   90.00
_cell.angle_gamma   90.00
#
_symmetry.space_group_name_H-M   'P 1'
#
loop_
_entity.id
_entity.type
_entity.pdbx_description
1 polymer ?
#
loop_
_entity_poly.entity_id
_entity_poly.type
_entity_poly.pdbx_seq_one_letter_code
_entity_poly.pdbx_strand_id
1 'polypeptide(L)'
;SSAASDVYKRQVPLSAIDLIKNNLLALATEEESGSKGSGQKPVTVEAAYAQWQRILNLLGDNPANQERFLRYYWNAFEPVKASDGTRNFATKSNLIRLYESYLKNGVRPFLENLEIGAEAYSAALGEPSELISQKATTAMKRLQRAQGAPGNVLLLYLIVNKGTLDLTDEELLTIVNQLTAFFVRRNITGRPSTSDLQRMFRDIVRQISGAACETRISEIVGDRLLKVSADDLLFREALSGPIYTDNADMTRFILASLAEANMTNESFSDLWARTSQQKRPYAWSIEHIFPKGENIPESWVAMMGGAEQAQKALENHVHKLGNLTLTANNSSLGNRSFEAKKNHKNSSGHYIGFRNGLSINAPLVAIDQWDANRIIERTEMLVDDLVRMYSLESIAGSAGRP
;
A
#
# COMPACT_ATOMS: atom_id res chain seq x y z
N SER A 1 15.26 40.89 -25.05
CA SER A 1 13.97 40.56 -24.39
C SER A 1 13.68 39.07 -24.20
N SER A 2 14.57 38.17 -24.63
CA SER A 2 14.35 36.69 -24.44
C SER A 2 14.89 36.15 -23.11
N ALA A 3 15.93 36.78 -22.53
CA ALA A 3 16.56 36.29 -21.28
C ALA A 3 15.66 36.50 -20.03
N ALA A 4 14.80 37.52 -19.99
CA ALA A 4 13.90 37.75 -18.88
C ALA A 4 12.70 36.77 -18.87
N SER A 5 12.30 36.24 -20.03
CA SER A 5 11.23 35.23 -20.16
C SER A 5 11.67 33.85 -19.71
N ASP A 6 12.97 33.50 -19.86
CA ASP A 6 13.51 32.19 -19.47
C ASP A 6 13.81 32.08 -17.97
N VAL A 7 14.05 33.19 -17.28
CA VAL A 7 14.19 33.22 -15.81
C VAL A 7 12.84 33.00 -15.13
N TYR A 8 11.74 33.50 -15.69
CA TYR A 8 10.38 33.30 -15.15
C TYR A 8 9.88 31.86 -15.31
N LYS A 9 10.39 31.10 -16.28
CA LYS A 9 10.03 29.69 -16.50
C LYS A 9 10.74 28.70 -15.57
N ARG A 10 11.71 29.13 -14.76
CA ARG A 10 12.49 28.30 -13.83
C ARG A 10 12.10 28.45 -12.36
N GLN A 11 11.09 29.22 -12.03
CA GLN A 11 10.57 29.25 -10.67
C GLN A 11 9.73 27.99 -10.45
N VAL A 12 10.31 26.98 -9.77
CA VAL A 12 9.55 25.86 -9.24
C VAL A 12 8.55 26.46 -8.23
N PRO A 13 7.23 26.30 -8.43
CA PRO A 13 6.27 26.82 -7.48
C PRO A 13 6.54 26.19 -6.11
N LEU A 14 6.53 27.01 -5.06
CA LEU A 14 6.70 26.55 -3.68
C LEU A 14 5.67 25.46 -3.38
N SER A 15 6.14 24.36 -2.80
CA SER A 15 5.26 23.26 -2.39
C SER A 15 4.37 23.70 -1.23
N ALA A 16 3.26 22.99 -1.00
CA ALA A 16 2.42 23.24 0.18
C ALA A 16 3.22 23.14 1.49
N ILE A 17 4.18 22.22 1.55
CA ILE A 17 5.11 22.06 2.66
C ILE A 17 5.95 23.31 2.91
N ASP A 18 6.50 23.91 1.86
CA ASP A 18 7.31 25.12 1.98
C ASP A 18 6.48 26.33 2.43
N LEU A 19 5.25 26.46 1.94
CA LEU A 19 4.34 27.54 2.33
C LEU A 19 3.91 27.41 3.78
N ILE A 20 3.56 26.21 4.25
CA ILE A 20 3.22 25.96 5.65
C ILE A 20 4.42 26.23 6.55
N LYS A 21 5.64 25.78 6.17
CA LYS A 21 6.89 26.10 6.89
C LYS A 21 7.10 27.60 7.00
N ASN A 22 6.94 28.34 5.91
CA ASN A 22 7.16 29.79 5.91
C ASN A 22 6.16 30.51 6.84
N ASN A 23 4.90 30.09 6.85
CA ASN A 23 3.87 30.62 7.75
C ASN A 23 4.20 30.28 9.22
N LEU A 24 4.68 29.07 9.49
CA LEU A 24 5.15 28.64 10.81
C LEU A 24 6.29 29.53 11.34
N LEU A 25 7.32 29.75 10.52
CA LEU A 25 8.49 30.55 10.92
C LEU A 25 8.14 32.03 11.07
N ALA A 26 7.24 32.57 10.26
CA ALA A 26 6.72 33.95 10.41
C ALA A 26 5.99 34.10 11.76
N LEU A 27 5.12 33.13 12.13
CA LEU A 27 4.42 33.14 13.40
C LEU A 27 5.40 33.00 14.58
N ALA A 28 6.42 32.12 14.47
CA ALA A 28 7.47 31.98 15.49
C ALA A 28 8.22 33.31 15.72
N THR A 29 8.51 34.08 14.65
CA THR A 29 9.12 35.40 14.74
C THR A 29 8.21 36.41 15.49
N GLU A 30 6.90 36.38 15.20
CA GLU A 30 5.91 37.22 15.90
C GLU A 30 5.80 36.87 17.39
N GLU A 31 5.77 35.60 17.74
CA GLU A 31 5.71 35.12 19.13
C GLU A 31 6.99 35.48 19.92
N GLU A 32 8.17 35.32 19.30
CA GLU A 32 9.47 35.64 19.90
C GLU A 32 9.64 37.13 20.15
N SER A 33 9.11 37.98 19.25
CA SER A 33 9.14 39.45 19.40
C SER A 33 8.13 39.99 20.43
N GLY A 34 7.32 39.12 21.03
CA GLY A 34 6.33 39.53 22.04
C GLY A 34 5.05 40.19 21.47
N SER A 35 4.88 40.20 20.16
CA SER A 35 3.71 40.78 19.50
C SER A 35 2.41 40.01 19.69
N LYS A 36 2.50 38.75 20.12
CA LYS A 36 1.36 37.88 20.48
C LYS A 36 1.72 37.06 21.72
N GLY A 37 1.31 37.54 22.91
CA GLY A 37 1.52 36.83 24.18
C GLY A 37 0.50 35.72 24.43
N SER A 38 0.85 34.46 24.28
CA SER A 38 0.25 33.36 25.04
C SER A 38 1.11 33.22 26.29
N GLY A 39 0.54 33.07 27.50
CA GLY A 39 1.28 33.05 28.76
C GLY A 39 2.34 31.94 28.96
N GLN A 40 2.80 31.33 27.87
CA GLN A 40 3.89 30.35 27.78
C GLN A 40 5.13 30.98 27.14
N LYS A 41 6.33 30.48 27.49
CA LYS A 41 7.58 30.90 26.88
C LYS A 41 7.53 30.66 25.38
N PRO A 42 7.78 31.68 24.53
CA PRO A 42 7.71 31.52 23.06
C PRO A 42 8.73 30.50 22.54
N VAL A 43 8.42 29.88 21.43
CA VAL A 43 9.36 29.01 20.70
C VAL A 43 10.23 29.92 19.81
N THR A 44 11.56 29.81 19.91
CA THR A 44 12.45 30.58 19.05
C THR A 44 12.34 30.11 17.60
N VAL A 45 12.67 30.97 16.64
CA VAL A 45 12.65 30.63 15.22
C VAL A 45 13.56 29.43 14.90
N GLU A 46 14.76 29.42 15.53
CA GLU A 46 15.72 28.30 15.37
C GLU A 46 15.16 26.99 15.92
N ALA A 47 14.51 27.02 17.08
CA ALA A 47 13.90 25.82 17.67
C ALA A 47 12.72 25.32 16.82
N ALA A 48 11.87 26.22 16.31
CA ALA A 48 10.78 25.88 15.41
C ALA A 48 11.29 25.25 14.11
N TYR A 49 12.34 25.82 13.52
CA TYR A 49 12.96 25.28 12.33
C TYR A 49 13.58 23.89 12.57
N ALA A 50 14.32 23.73 13.66
CA ALA A 50 14.93 22.45 14.03
C ALA A 50 13.87 21.35 14.23
N GLN A 51 12.76 21.67 14.89
CA GLN A 51 11.65 20.72 15.11
C GLN A 51 10.95 20.39 13.78
N TRP A 52 10.72 21.37 12.91
CA TRP A 52 10.18 21.13 11.58
C TRP A 52 11.08 20.19 10.76
N GLN A 53 12.42 20.36 10.81
CA GLN A 53 13.36 19.46 10.15
C GLN A 53 13.28 18.03 10.71
N ARG A 54 13.10 17.85 12.02
CA ARG A 54 12.87 16.50 12.58
C ARG A 54 11.61 15.85 12.03
N ILE A 55 10.51 16.61 11.94
CA ILE A 55 9.27 16.14 11.32
C ILE A 55 9.51 15.69 9.88
N LEU A 56 10.19 16.50 9.07
CA LEU A 56 10.50 16.13 7.70
C LEU A 56 11.38 14.89 7.58
N ASN A 57 12.37 14.74 8.47
CA ASN A 57 13.24 13.56 8.49
C ASN A 57 12.45 12.26 8.78
N LEU A 58 11.45 12.33 9.69
CA LEU A 58 10.54 11.19 9.95
C LEU A 58 9.71 10.81 8.72
N LEU A 59 9.35 11.78 7.87
CA LEU A 59 8.53 11.59 6.68
C LEU A 59 9.34 11.20 5.45
N GLY A 60 10.67 11.34 5.48
CA GLY A 60 11.58 11.16 4.36
C GLY A 60 11.55 12.30 3.34
N ASP A 61 12.46 12.22 2.35
CA ASP A 61 12.73 13.33 1.41
C ASP A 61 11.70 13.46 0.27
N ASN A 62 10.67 12.62 0.23
CA ASN A 62 9.67 12.66 -0.83
C ASN A 62 8.57 13.70 -0.54
N PRO A 63 8.51 14.84 -1.26
CA PRO A 63 7.50 15.89 -1.01
C PRO A 63 6.06 15.40 -1.14
N ALA A 64 5.80 14.44 -2.02
CA ALA A 64 4.46 13.86 -2.18
C ALA A 64 4.03 13.06 -0.94
N ASN A 65 4.98 12.40 -0.26
CA ASN A 65 4.72 11.69 0.99
C ASN A 65 4.47 12.67 2.14
N GLN A 66 5.26 13.73 2.23
CA GLN A 66 5.12 14.80 3.22
C GLN A 66 3.75 15.50 3.10
N GLU A 67 3.33 15.86 1.86
CA GLU A 67 2.01 16.44 1.61
C GLU A 67 0.88 15.47 1.95
N ARG A 68 1.07 14.18 1.65
CA ARG A 68 0.11 13.12 1.99
C ARG A 68 -0.06 12.96 3.50
N PHE A 69 1.03 13.02 4.24
CA PHE A 69 0.99 13.03 5.71
C PHE A 69 0.13 14.17 6.24
N LEU A 70 0.37 15.41 5.81
CA LEU A 70 -0.41 16.56 6.27
C LEU A 70 -1.91 16.40 6.00
N ARG A 71 -2.29 15.85 4.84
CA ARG A 71 -3.69 15.57 4.52
C ARG A 71 -4.28 14.47 5.40
N TYR A 72 -3.53 13.41 5.67
CA TYR A 72 -3.98 12.31 6.52
C TYR A 72 -4.07 12.73 7.98
N TYR A 73 -3.10 13.51 8.47
CA TYR A 73 -3.12 14.07 9.81
C TYR A 73 -4.37 14.92 10.04
N TRP A 74 -4.63 15.89 9.16
CA TRP A 74 -5.85 16.70 9.23
C TRP A 74 -7.11 15.84 9.25
N ASN A 75 -7.22 14.89 8.33
CA ASN A 75 -8.40 14.05 8.19
C ASN A 75 -8.59 13.05 9.34
N ALA A 76 -7.54 12.74 10.08
CA ALA A 76 -7.59 11.87 11.26
C ALA A 76 -8.05 12.62 12.53
N PHE A 77 -7.59 13.85 12.73
CA PHE A 77 -7.74 14.54 14.02
C PHE A 77 -8.74 15.69 14.01
N GLU A 78 -8.80 16.47 12.96
CA GLU A 78 -9.67 17.65 12.91
C GLU A 78 -11.19 17.35 12.84
N PRO A 79 -11.66 16.30 12.15
CA PRO A 79 -13.09 15.95 12.16
C PRO A 79 -13.63 15.59 13.54
N VAL A 80 -12.76 15.15 14.45
CA VAL A 80 -13.13 14.78 15.83
C VAL A 80 -13.37 16.02 16.68
N LYS A 81 -12.72 17.14 16.35
CA LYS A 81 -12.79 18.42 17.09
C LYS A 81 -13.91 19.35 16.62
N ALA A 82 -14.44 19.15 15.41
CA ALA A 82 -15.46 20.02 14.85
C ALA A 82 -16.84 19.69 15.40
N SER A 83 -17.32 20.48 16.36
CA SER A 83 -18.66 20.39 16.94
C SER A 83 -19.76 20.96 16.04
N ASP A 84 -19.41 21.72 15.01
CA ASP A 84 -20.33 22.51 14.17
C ASP A 84 -20.78 21.81 12.88
N GLY A 85 -20.38 20.56 12.66
CA GLY A 85 -20.77 19.79 11.47
C GLY A 85 -20.12 20.25 10.17
N THR A 86 -19.22 21.23 10.19
CA THR A 86 -18.50 21.69 9.00
C THR A 86 -17.53 20.63 8.52
N ARG A 87 -17.68 20.21 7.24
CA ARG A 87 -16.89 19.17 6.60
C ARG A 87 -15.65 19.77 5.95
N ASN A 88 -14.65 20.12 6.74
CA ASN A 88 -13.38 20.61 6.23
C ASN A 88 -12.42 19.46 5.94
N PHE A 89 -12.60 18.78 4.79
CA PHE A 89 -11.62 17.81 4.34
C PHE A 89 -10.34 18.45 3.86
N ALA A 90 -9.20 17.91 4.25
CA ALA A 90 -7.95 18.24 3.61
C ALA A 90 -7.87 17.57 2.23
N THR A 91 -7.74 18.42 1.23
CA THR A 91 -7.45 18.09 -0.16
C THR A 91 -6.16 18.82 -0.55
N LYS A 92 -5.59 18.51 -1.72
CA LYS A 92 -4.44 19.28 -2.22
C LYS A 92 -4.72 20.76 -2.35
N SER A 93 -5.92 21.14 -2.77
CA SER A 93 -6.29 22.52 -3.08
C SER A 93 -6.54 23.40 -1.85
N ASN A 94 -6.91 22.84 -0.71
CA ASN A 94 -7.25 23.61 0.49
C ASN A 94 -6.25 23.44 1.65
N LEU A 95 -5.22 22.60 1.48
CA LEU A 95 -4.30 22.19 2.53
C LEU A 95 -3.63 23.40 3.22
N ILE A 96 -3.10 24.34 2.44
CA ILE A 96 -2.43 25.53 2.96
C ILE A 96 -3.36 26.32 3.87
N ARG A 97 -4.58 26.64 3.39
CA ARG A 97 -5.57 27.40 4.16
C ARG A 97 -5.96 26.71 5.47
N LEU A 98 -6.08 25.39 5.46
CA LEU A 98 -6.41 24.61 6.66
C LEU A 98 -5.29 24.69 7.69
N TYR A 99 -4.05 24.57 7.26
CA TYR A 99 -2.89 24.65 8.15
C TYR A 99 -2.58 26.05 8.63
N GLU A 100 -2.86 27.09 7.83
CA GLU A 100 -2.86 28.49 8.31
C GLU A 100 -3.85 28.71 9.47
N SER A 101 -5.04 28.11 9.38
CA SER A 101 -6.00 28.14 10.49
C SER A 101 -5.51 27.37 11.72
N TYR A 102 -4.87 26.22 11.51
CA TYR A 102 -4.33 25.38 12.60
C TYR A 102 -3.20 26.06 13.34
N LEU A 103 -2.31 26.77 12.64
CA LEU A 103 -1.22 27.57 13.19
C LEU A 103 -1.69 28.67 14.15
N LYS A 104 -2.92 29.16 14.03
CA LYS A 104 -3.48 30.17 14.95
C LYS A 104 -3.58 29.68 16.40
N ASN A 105 -3.51 28.38 16.64
CA ASN A 105 -3.46 27.77 17.98
C ASN A 105 -2.07 27.92 18.65
N GLY A 106 -1.06 28.47 17.95
CA GLY A 106 0.30 28.69 18.42
C GLY A 106 1.32 27.72 17.86
N VAL A 107 2.58 28.17 17.83
CA VAL A 107 3.71 27.43 17.25
C VAL A 107 4.00 26.12 18.01
N ARG A 108 4.04 26.19 19.35
CA ARG A 108 4.38 25.03 20.18
C ARG A 108 3.40 23.86 20.02
N PRO A 109 2.08 24.02 20.24
CA PRO A 109 1.15 22.89 20.12
C PRO A 109 1.05 22.38 18.69
N PHE A 110 1.24 23.25 17.69
CA PHE A 110 1.31 22.86 16.30
C PHE A 110 2.45 21.87 16.03
N LEU A 111 3.67 22.24 16.44
CA LEU A 111 4.87 21.40 16.21
C LEU A 111 4.84 20.11 17.02
N GLU A 112 4.48 20.16 18.31
CA GLU A 112 4.39 18.98 19.18
C GLU A 112 3.40 17.95 18.63
N ASN A 113 2.21 18.38 18.24
CA ASN A 113 1.19 17.51 17.67
C ASN A 113 1.60 16.92 16.32
N LEU A 114 2.24 17.70 15.44
CA LEU A 114 2.72 17.19 14.16
C LEU A 114 3.91 16.23 14.30
N GLU A 115 4.81 16.44 15.25
CA GLU A 115 5.94 15.54 15.49
C GLU A 115 5.43 14.16 15.96
N ILE A 116 4.51 14.12 16.93
CA ILE A 116 3.83 12.88 17.36
C ILE A 116 3.12 12.21 16.18
N GLY A 117 2.41 12.99 15.37
CA GLY A 117 1.74 12.49 14.18
C GLY A 117 2.70 11.94 13.12
N ALA A 118 3.86 12.57 12.92
CA ALA A 118 4.86 12.12 11.97
C ALA A 118 5.52 10.79 12.38
N GLU A 119 5.81 10.62 13.68
CA GLU A 119 6.30 9.35 14.24
C GLU A 119 5.27 8.23 14.02
N ALA A 120 4.01 8.49 14.33
CA ALA A 120 2.93 7.52 14.14
C ALA A 120 2.71 7.20 12.65
N TYR A 121 2.84 8.20 11.77
CA TYR A 121 2.73 7.98 10.33
C TYR A 121 3.89 7.16 9.77
N SER A 122 5.11 7.42 10.23
CA SER A 122 6.29 6.62 9.89
C SER A 122 6.09 5.14 10.31
N ALA A 123 5.58 4.91 11.53
CA ALA A 123 5.21 3.57 12.00
C ALA A 123 4.12 2.92 11.13
N ALA A 124 3.07 3.69 10.73
CA ALA A 124 2.02 3.20 9.84
C ALA A 124 2.53 2.85 8.42
N LEU A 125 3.61 3.46 7.97
CA LEU A 125 4.30 3.09 6.72
C LEU A 125 5.16 1.81 6.87
N GLY A 126 5.30 1.30 8.09
CA GLY A 126 6.08 0.11 8.42
C GLY A 126 7.56 0.39 8.68
N GLU A 127 7.92 1.63 8.96
CA GLU A 127 9.27 1.94 9.43
C GLU A 127 9.44 1.47 10.89
N PRO A 128 10.67 1.09 11.30
CA PRO A 128 10.95 0.70 12.67
C PRO A 128 10.52 1.79 13.68
N SER A 129 9.80 1.42 14.74
CA SER A 129 9.27 2.37 15.72
C SER A 129 9.08 1.67 17.05
N GLU A 130 9.23 2.43 18.15
CA GLU A 130 8.92 1.97 19.50
C GLU A 130 7.42 2.06 19.83
N LEU A 131 6.63 2.74 18.98
CA LEU A 131 5.18 2.90 19.18
C LEU A 131 4.39 1.61 18.96
N ILE A 132 4.92 0.69 18.18
CA ILE A 132 4.25 -0.56 17.76
C ILE A 132 5.23 -1.74 17.78
N SER A 133 4.70 -2.95 17.97
CA SER A 133 5.52 -4.17 17.96
C SER A 133 6.14 -4.47 16.60
N GLN A 134 7.22 -5.27 16.57
CA GLN A 134 7.86 -5.73 15.35
C GLN A 134 6.88 -6.51 14.43
N LYS A 135 5.94 -7.26 15.02
CA LYS A 135 4.89 -7.96 14.26
C LYS A 135 3.95 -6.97 13.57
N ALA A 136 3.54 -5.92 14.28
CA ALA A 136 2.72 -4.86 13.70
C ALA A 136 3.48 -4.10 12.60
N THR A 137 4.77 -3.78 12.79
CA THR A 137 5.63 -3.16 11.76
C THR A 137 5.66 -4.00 10.47
N THR A 138 5.81 -5.32 10.59
CA THR A 138 5.81 -6.24 9.44
C THR A 138 4.45 -6.25 8.73
N ALA A 139 3.35 -6.27 9.50
CA ALA A 139 1.99 -6.21 8.96
C ALA A 139 1.71 -4.86 8.27
N MET A 140 2.19 -3.73 8.82
CA MET A 140 2.10 -2.42 8.19
C MET A 140 2.79 -2.40 6.82
N LYS A 141 4.01 -2.94 6.72
CA LYS A 141 4.71 -3.10 5.42
C LYS A 141 3.88 -3.88 4.42
N ARG A 142 3.26 -4.98 4.87
CA ARG A 142 2.39 -5.80 4.03
C ARG A 142 1.16 -5.00 3.55
N LEU A 143 0.53 -4.22 4.43
CA LEU A 143 -0.59 -3.36 4.08
C LEU A 143 -0.21 -2.30 3.04
N GLN A 144 0.95 -1.64 3.19
CA GLN A 144 1.42 -0.67 2.20
C GLN A 144 1.64 -1.33 0.82
N ARG A 145 2.20 -2.54 0.80
CA ARG A 145 2.38 -3.34 -0.43
C ARG A 145 1.05 -3.75 -1.06
N ALA A 146 0.01 -3.95 -0.26
CA ALA A 146 -1.37 -4.18 -0.71
C ALA A 146 -2.08 -2.89 -1.17
N GLN A 147 -1.35 -1.78 -1.37
CA GLN A 147 -1.91 -0.48 -1.75
C GLN A 147 -2.91 0.06 -0.70
N GLY A 148 -2.65 -0.21 0.57
CA GLY A 148 -3.52 0.12 1.70
C GLY A 148 -3.37 1.56 2.23
N ALA A 149 -2.64 2.43 1.53
CA ALA A 149 -2.36 3.80 1.97
C ALA A 149 -3.59 4.63 2.41
N PRO A 150 -4.79 4.48 1.82
CA PRO A 150 -5.97 5.19 2.32
C PRO A 150 -6.35 4.84 3.77
N GLY A 151 -6.00 3.65 4.26
CA GLY A 151 -6.19 3.22 5.64
C GLY A 151 -5.31 3.96 6.65
N ASN A 152 -4.27 4.65 6.20
CA ASN A 152 -3.34 5.36 7.09
C ASN A 152 -4.02 6.50 7.87
N VAL A 153 -5.15 7.03 7.43
CA VAL A 153 -5.96 7.99 8.22
C VAL A 153 -6.40 7.34 9.54
N LEU A 154 -6.93 6.13 9.47
CA LEU A 154 -7.35 5.37 10.64
C LEU A 154 -6.13 4.95 11.50
N LEU A 155 -5.10 4.39 10.88
CA LEU A 155 -3.90 3.92 11.58
C LEU A 155 -3.19 5.05 12.32
N LEU A 156 -3.08 6.21 11.71
CA LEU A 156 -2.51 7.39 12.34
C LEU A 156 -3.27 7.78 13.61
N TYR A 157 -4.61 7.82 13.55
CA TYR A 157 -5.45 8.08 14.70
C TYR A 157 -5.26 7.02 15.80
N LEU A 158 -5.26 5.75 15.45
CA LEU A 158 -5.13 4.63 16.39
C LEU A 158 -3.77 4.61 17.07
N ILE A 159 -2.67 4.82 16.35
CA ILE A 159 -1.32 4.78 16.92
C ILE A 159 -1.10 5.96 17.86
N VAL A 160 -1.51 7.19 17.47
CA VAL A 160 -1.39 8.38 18.35
C VAL A 160 -2.21 8.23 19.63
N ASN A 161 -3.39 7.66 19.55
CA ASN A 161 -4.31 7.51 20.69
C ASN A 161 -4.25 6.12 21.34
N LYS A 162 -3.22 5.30 21.04
CA LYS A 162 -3.12 3.91 21.49
C LYS A 162 -3.30 3.77 23.01
N GLY A 163 -2.67 4.64 23.79
CA GLY A 163 -2.79 4.62 25.25
C GLY A 163 -4.17 5.03 25.77
N THR A 164 -4.78 6.08 25.19
CA THR A 164 -6.11 6.55 25.59
C THR A 164 -7.25 5.63 25.15
N LEU A 165 -7.00 4.84 24.11
CA LEU A 165 -7.93 3.85 23.57
C LEU A 165 -7.76 2.47 24.22
N ASP A 166 -6.77 2.30 25.10
CA ASP A 166 -6.36 0.99 25.64
C ASP A 166 -6.15 -0.08 24.55
N LEU A 167 -5.61 0.37 23.40
CA LEU A 167 -5.42 -0.46 22.23
C LEU A 167 -4.15 -1.31 22.36
N THR A 168 -4.31 -2.62 22.46
CA THR A 168 -3.16 -3.55 22.52
C THR A 168 -2.49 -3.72 21.16
N ASP A 169 -1.23 -4.20 21.15
CA ASP A 169 -0.51 -4.52 19.92
C ASP A 169 -1.16 -5.67 19.14
N GLU A 170 -1.76 -6.64 19.83
CA GLU A 170 -2.50 -7.75 19.21
C GLU A 170 -3.75 -7.25 18.51
N GLU A 171 -4.46 -6.32 19.12
CA GLU A 171 -5.66 -5.74 18.49
C GLU A 171 -5.29 -4.83 17.31
N LEU A 172 -4.23 -4.03 17.43
CA LEU A 172 -3.70 -3.25 16.31
C LEU A 172 -3.29 -4.17 15.15
N LEU A 173 -2.59 -5.29 15.44
CA LEU A 173 -2.22 -6.29 14.43
C LEU A 173 -3.47 -6.88 13.75
N THR A 174 -4.53 -7.19 14.51
CA THR A 174 -5.81 -7.65 13.98
C THR A 174 -6.38 -6.63 13.00
N ILE A 175 -6.44 -5.35 13.37
CA ILE A 175 -6.96 -4.27 12.52
C ILE A 175 -6.14 -4.14 11.22
N VAL A 176 -4.81 -4.22 11.30
CA VAL A 176 -3.94 -4.14 10.12
C VAL A 176 -4.17 -5.31 9.16
N ASN A 177 -4.39 -6.51 9.70
CA ASN A 177 -4.72 -7.68 8.88
C ASN A 177 -6.11 -7.58 8.23
N GLN A 178 -7.11 -7.07 8.96
CA GLN A 178 -8.44 -6.75 8.42
C GLN A 178 -8.33 -5.75 7.25
N LEU A 179 -7.57 -4.66 7.43
CA LEU A 179 -7.32 -3.67 6.39
C LEU A 179 -6.62 -4.30 5.19
N THR A 180 -5.63 -5.18 5.41
CA THR A 180 -4.90 -5.85 4.33
C THR A 180 -5.86 -6.71 3.49
N ALA A 181 -6.68 -7.55 4.12
CA ALA A 181 -7.67 -8.37 3.42
C ALA A 181 -8.68 -7.50 2.66
N PHE A 182 -9.17 -6.45 3.29
CA PHE A 182 -10.08 -5.49 2.67
C PHE A 182 -9.46 -4.81 1.44
N PHE A 183 -8.22 -4.31 1.53
CA PHE A 183 -7.58 -3.62 0.42
C PHE A 183 -7.22 -4.55 -0.73
N VAL A 184 -6.88 -5.81 -0.47
CA VAL A 184 -6.70 -6.80 -1.54
C VAL A 184 -8.01 -6.96 -2.31
N ARG A 185 -9.13 -7.20 -1.65
CA ARG A 185 -10.43 -7.34 -2.30
C ARG A 185 -10.83 -6.06 -3.04
N ARG A 186 -10.68 -4.92 -2.40
CA ARG A 186 -10.99 -3.61 -2.97
C ARG A 186 -10.18 -3.30 -4.23
N ASN A 187 -8.89 -3.54 -4.20
CA ASN A 187 -8.00 -3.17 -5.30
C ASN A 187 -8.09 -4.13 -6.50
N ILE A 188 -8.59 -5.33 -6.28
CA ILE A 188 -8.92 -6.29 -7.33
C ILE A 188 -10.30 -5.98 -7.94
N THR A 189 -11.30 -5.65 -7.13
CA THR A 189 -12.69 -5.46 -7.59
C THR A 189 -13.03 -4.00 -7.93
N GLY A 190 -12.20 -3.04 -7.52
CA GLY A 190 -12.49 -1.60 -7.64
C GLY A 190 -13.57 -1.09 -6.69
N ARG A 191 -14.05 -1.89 -5.74
CA ARG A 191 -15.15 -1.52 -4.82
C ARG A 191 -14.75 -1.61 -3.35
N PRO A 192 -15.07 -0.59 -2.54
CA PRO A 192 -15.76 0.67 -2.86
C PRO A 192 -14.90 1.67 -3.64
N SER A 193 -15.50 2.77 -4.11
CA SER A 193 -14.81 3.84 -4.82
C SER A 193 -13.79 4.58 -3.91
N THR A 194 -12.84 5.30 -4.50
CA THR A 194 -11.84 6.05 -3.72
C THR A 194 -12.48 7.15 -2.85
N SER A 195 -13.52 7.82 -3.32
CA SER A 195 -14.26 8.83 -2.54
C SER A 195 -14.98 8.22 -1.34
N ASP A 196 -15.53 7.03 -1.49
CA ASP A 196 -16.22 6.31 -0.41
C ASP A 196 -15.24 5.84 0.66
N LEU A 197 -14.01 5.41 0.27
CA LEU A 197 -12.95 5.06 1.21
C LEU A 197 -12.59 6.20 2.16
N GLN A 198 -12.37 7.40 1.63
CA GLN A 198 -12.00 8.56 2.44
C GLN A 198 -13.09 8.91 3.46
N ARG A 199 -14.34 8.84 3.04
CA ARG A 199 -15.49 9.06 3.93
C ARG A 199 -15.57 7.98 5.00
N MET A 200 -15.46 6.72 4.60
CA MET A 200 -15.54 5.57 5.49
C MET A 200 -14.51 5.63 6.63
N PHE A 201 -13.24 5.84 6.32
CA PHE A 201 -12.18 5.87 7.34
C PHE A 201 -12.37 6.99 8.36
N ARG A 202 -12.88 8.15 7.94
CA ARG A 202 -13.22 9.23 8.88
C ARG A 202 -14.45 8.91 9.73
N ASP A 203 -15.44 8.25 9.14
CA ASP A 203 -16.62 7.84 9.89
C ASP A 203 -16.25 6.77 10.94
N ILE A 204 -15.29 5.88 10.63
CA ILE A 204 -14.71 4.94 11.59
C ILE A 204 -13.99 5.71 12.72
N VAL A 205 -13.11 6.64 12.40
CA VAL A 205 -12.41 7.47 13.40
C VAL A 205 -13.42 8.20 14.29
N ARG A 206 -14.45 8.82 13.72
CA ARG A 206 -15.50 9.49 14.49
C ARG A 206 -16.27 8.53 15.40
N GLN A 207 -16.60 7.34 14.94
CA GLN A 207 -17.28 6.32 15.72
C GLN A 207 -16.39 5.88 16.91
N ILE A 208 -15.11 5.63 16.70
CA ILE A 208 -14.17 5.25 17.75
C ILE A 208 -14.01 6.38 18.77
N SER A 209 -13.88 7.63 18.33
CA SER A 209 -13.73 8.80 19.22
C SER A 209 -14.95 9.10 20.08
N GLY A 210 -16.12 8.71 19.65
CA GLY A 210 -17.40 8.92 20.36
C GLY A 210 -17.89 7.72 21.16
N ALA A 211 -17.22 6.57 21.04
CA ALA A 211 -17.62 5.36 21.74
C ALA A 211 -17.12 5.37 23.18
N ALA A 212 -18.04 5.28 24.16
CA ALA A 212 -17.70 4.75 25.47
C ALA A 212 -17.36 3.27 25.27
N CYS A 213 -16.10 2.87 25.50
CA CYS A 213 -15.50 1.70 24.90
C CYS A 213 -15.91 0.39 25.59
N GLU A 214 -17.13 -0.11 25.35
CA GLU A 214 -17.50 -1.50 25.65
C GLU A 214 -17.22 -2.45 24.47
N THR A 215 -17.11 -1.92 23.24
CA THR A 215 -16.89 -2.70 22.00
C THR A 215 -15.41 -2.59 21.59
N ARG A 216 -14.81 -3.71 21.24
CA ARG A 216 -13.44 -3.74 20.72
C ARG A 216 -13.33 -2.93 19.42
N ILE A 217 -12.25 -2.18 19.29
CA ILE A 217 -11.99 -1.34 18.10
C ILE A 217 -11.93 -2.20 16.84
N SER A 218 -11.32 -3.38 16.92
CA SER A 218 -11.25 -4.34 15.82
C SER A 218 -12.64 -4.81 15.33
N GLU A 219 -13.62 -4.90 16.21
CA GLU A 219 -15.02 -5.24 15.84
C GLU A 219 -15.67 -4.06 15.10
N ILE A 220 -15.49 -2.84 15.60
CA ILE A 220 -16.01 -1.62 14.94
C ILE A 220 -15.43 -1.51 13.53
N VAL A 221 -14.11 -1.70 13.39
CA VAL A 221 -13.42 -1.63 12.09
C VAL A 221 -13.92 -2.73 11.17
N GLY A 222 -13.93 -3.99 11.64
CA GLY A 222 -14.38 -5.14 10.86
C GLY A 222 -15.79 -4.99 10.32
N ASP A 223 -16.74 -4.60 11.17
CA ASP A 223 -18.14 -4.38 10.78
C ASP A 223 -18.28 -3.30 9.70
N ARG A 224 -17.51 -2.23 9.79
CA ARG A 224 -17.54 -1.14 8.80
C ARG A 224 -16.94 -1.57 7.48
N LEU A 225 -15.82 -2.30 7.51
CA LEU A 225 -15.18 -2.82 6.30
C LEU A 225 -16.06 -3.85 5.59
N LEU A 226 -16.67 -4.78 6.34
CA LEU A 226 -17.56 -5.81 5.78
C LEU A 226 -18.75 -5.22 5.01
N LYS A 227 -19.37 -4.15 5.54
CA LYS A 227 -20.54 -3.51 4.92
C LYS A 227 -20.28 -2.98 3.51
N VAL A 228 -19.03 -2.71 3.16
CA VAL A 228 -18.64 -2.13 1.86
C VAL A 228 -17.77 -3.05 1.04
N SER A 229 -17.33 -4.19 1.60
CA SER A 229 -16.49 -5.17 0.91
C SER A 229 -17.26 -5.83 -0.23
N ALA A 230 -16.56 -6.09 -1.33
CA ALA A 230 -17.05 -6.97 -2.38
C ALA A 230 -17.28 -8.38 -1.82
N ASP A 231 -18.37 -9.05 -2.22
CA ASP A 231 -18.62 -10.43 -1.88
C ASP A 231 -17.65 -11.41 -2.59
N ASP A 232 -17.72 -12.69 -2.26
CA ASP A 232 -16.83 -13.69 -2.83
C ASP A 232 -17.10 -13.93 -4.32
N LEU A 233 -18.33 -13.76 -4.79
CA LEU A 233 -18.65 -13.93 -6.21
C LEU A 233 -17.96 -12.87 -7.06
N LEU A 234 -18.12 -11.60 -6.70
CA LEU A 234 -17.48 -10.49 -7.39
C LEU A 234 -15.95 -10.58 -7.30
N PHE A 235 -15.42 -10.99 -6.14
CA PHE A 235 -13.97 -11.13 -5.97
C PHE A 235 -13.40 -12.26 -6.85
N ARG A 236 -14.08 -13.42 -6.92
CA ARG A 236 -13.72 -14.53 -7.82
C ARG A 236 -13.75 -14.11 -9.30
N GLU A 237 -14.81 -13.44 -9.70
CA GLU A 237 -14.96 -12.95 -11.08
C GLU A 237 -13.80 -12.03 -11.47
N ALA A 238 -13.48 -11.06 -10.63
CA ALA A 238 -12.38 -10.13 -10.86
C ALA A 238 -11.01 -10.83 -10.90
N LEU A 239 -10.74 -11.78 -9.99
CA LEU A 239 -9.50 -12.57 -9.96
C LEU A 239 -9.35 -13.48 -11.20
N SER A 240 -10.46 -13.92 -11.79
CA SER A 240 -10.48 -14.77 -12.99
C SER A 240 -10.33 -13.99 -14.29
N GLY A 241 -10.37 -12.66 -14.22
CA GLY A 241 -10.18 -11.75 -15.35
C GLY A 241 -8.72 -11.57 -15.77
N PRO A 242 -8.43 -10.61 -16.67
CA PRO A 242 -7.08 -10.26 -17.13
C PRO A 242 -6.32 -9.40 -16.10
N ILE A 243 -6.16 -9.92 -14.90
CA ILE A 243 -5.70 -9.22 -13.70
C ILE A 243 -4.37 -8.48 -13.85
N TYR A 244 -3.49 -8.97 -14.75
CA TYR A 244 -2.20 -8.32 -15.00
C TYR A 244 -2.36 -6.95 -15.66
N THR A 245 -3.30 -6.81 -16.59
CA THR A 245 -3.58 -5.53 -17.26
C THR A 245 -4.36 -4.58 -16.37
N ASP A 246 -5.19 -5.11 -15.48
CA ASP A 246 -6.04 -4.30 -14.62
C ASP A 246 -5.23 -3.65 -13.47
N ASN A 247 -4.36 -4.43 -12.82
CA ASN A 247 -3.51 -3.93 -11.75
C ASN A 247 -2.26 -4.82 -11.57
N ALA A 248 -1.18 -4.53 -12.29
CA ALA A 248 0.06 -5.30 -12.25
C ALA A 248 0.72 -5.32 -10.86
N ASP A 249 0.67 -4.24 -10.10
CA ASP A 249 1.26 -4.17 -8.77
C ASP A 249 0.49 -5.06 -7.78
N MET A 250 -0.84 -5.05 -7.84
CA MET A 250 -1.67 -5.93 -7.02
C MET A 250 -1.52 -7.39 -7.46
N THR A 251 -1.42 -7.65 -8.77
CA THR A 251 -1.11 -8.99 -9.30
C THR A 251 0.21 -9.52 -8.72
N ARG A 252 1.23 -8.68 -8.69
CA ARG A 252 2.51 -9.03 -8.07
C ARG A 252 2.36 -9.31 -6.57
N PHE A 253 1.58 -8.49 -5.86
CA PHE A 253 1.33 -8.67 -4.43
C PHE A 253 0.68 -10.02 -4.13
N ILE A 254 -0.38 -10.40 -4.86
CA ILE A 254 -1.09 -11.67 -4.60
C ILE A 254 -0.24 -12.89 -4.99
N LEU A 255 0.55 -12.82 -6.06
CA LEU A 255 1.50 -13.88 -6.41
C LEU A 255 2.58 -14.05 -5.33
N ALA A 256 3.12 -12.94 -4.80
CA ALA A 256 4.05 -13.00 -3.67
C ALA A 256 3.39 -13.58 -2.42
N SER A 257 2.15 -13.18 -2.11
CA SER A 257 1.41 -13.71 -0.96
C SER A 257 1.18 -15.23 -1.06
N LEU A 258 0.84 -15.74 -2.24
CA LEU A 258 0.69 -17.18 -2.50
C LEU A 258 2.02 -17.92 -2.33
N ALA A 259 3.12 -17.34 -2.80
CA ALA A 259 4.44 -17.94 -2.65
C ALA A 259 4.90 -17.93 -1.18
N GLU A 260 4.72 -16.80 -0.48
CA GLU A 260 5.11 -16.63 0.93
C GLU A 260 4.33 -17.54 1.88
N ALA A 261 3.06 -17.85 1.58
CA ALA A 261 2.21 -18.70 2.42
C ALA A 261 2.78 -20.10 2.67
N ASN A 262 3.63 -20.59 1.77
CA ASN A 262 4.25 -21.92 1.87
C ASN A 262 5.77 -21.86 2.11
N MET A 263 6.33 -20.68 2.41
CA MET A 263 7.74 -20.55 2.75
C MET A 263 8.00 -20.94 4.19
N THR A 264 9.10 -21.64 4.41
CA THR A 264 9.67 -21.92 5.73
C THR A 264 10.90 -21.03 5.96
N ASN A 265 11.43 -21.02 7.19
CA ASN A 265 12.68 -20.30 7.47
C ASN A 265 13.86 -20.80 6.62
N GLU A 266 13.85 -22.08 6.24
CA GLU A 266 14.91 -22.72 5.44
C GLU A 266 14.76 -22.41 3.93
N SER A 267 13.52 -22.22 3.46
CA SER A 267 13.20 -21.92 2.05
C SER A 267 12.90 -20.43 1.80
N PHE A 268 13.21 -19.57 2.78
CA PHE A 268 12.89 -18.15 2.70
C PHE A 268 13.63 -17.46 1.54
N SER A 269 12.86 -16.74 0.75
CA SER A 269 13.35 -15.81 -0.28
C SER A 269 12.67 -14.46 -0.09
N ASP A 270 13.45 -13.39 0.00
CA ASP A 270 12.88 -12.05 0.06
C ASP A 270 12.33 -11.62 -1.30
N LEU A 271 11.04 -11.86 -1.53
CA LEU A 271 10.34 -11.49 -2.76
C LEU A 271 10.19 -9.96 -2.92
N TRP A 272 10.52 -9.19 -1.88
CA TRP A 272 10.42 -7.74 -1.84
C TRP A 272 11.77 -7.04 -1.92
N ALA A 273 12.85 -7.81 -2.07
CA ALA A 273 14.19 -7.27 -2.30
C ALA A 273 14.18 -6.32 -3.50
N ARG A 274 14.69 -5.09 -3.29
CA ARG A 274 14.79 -4.09 -4.34
C ARG A 274 16.05 -4.30 -5.17
N THR A 275 15.98 -3.92 -6.44
CA THR A 275 17.14 -3.87 -7.33
C THR A 275 17.51 -2.42 -7.63
N SER A 276 18.79 -2.17 -7.93
CA SER A 276 19.27 -0.86 -8.39
C SER A 276 18.85 -0.51 -9.83
N GLN A 277 18.23 -1.44 -10.56
CA GLN A 277 17.77 -1.21 -11.92
C GLN A 277 16.53 -0.32 -11.94
N GLN A 278 16.62 0.86 -12.53
CA GLN A 278 15.53 1.85 -12.56
C GLN A 278 14.21 1.34 -13.14
N LYS A 279 14.24 0.37 -14.06
CA LYS A 279 13.04 -0.19 -14.71
C LYS A 279 12.38 -1.33 -13.93
N ARG A 280 13.02 -1.84 -12.89
CA ARG A 280 12.54 -2.98 -12.10
C ARG A 280 12.75 -2.71 -10.61
N PRO A 281 11.73 -2.26 -9.89
CA PRO A 281 11.88 -1.90 -8.48
C PRO A 281 12.20 -3.10 -7.60
N TYR A 282 11.84 -4.32 -8.02
CA TYR A 282 12.05 -5.56 -7.27
C TYR A 282 12.88 -6.56 -8.06
N ALA A 283 13.71 -7.33 -7.36
CA ALA A 283 14.47 -8.43 -7.93
C ALA A 283 13.55 -9.52 -8.52
N TRP A 284 12.48 -9.85 -7.80
CA TRP A 284 11.45 -10.79 -8.27
C TRP A 284 10.34 -10.05 -9.02
N SER A 285 10.10 -10.43 -10.25
CA SER A 285 9.11 -9.81 -11.14
C SER A 285 8.13 -10.84 -11.70
N ILE A 286 6.98 -10.36 -12.20
CA ILE A 286 5.99 -11.23 -12.85
C ILE A 286 6.55 -11.74 -14.17
N GLU A 287 6.47 -13.05 -14.35
CA GLU A 287 6.77 -13.78 -15.59
C GLU A 287 5.48 -14.36 -16.17
N HIS A 288 5.29 -14.21 -17.48
CA HIS A 288 4.25 -14.89 -18.23
C HIS A 288 4.73 -16.28 -18.62
N ILE A 289 4.04 -17.33 -18.21
CA ILE A 289 4.40 -18.71 -18.54
C ILE A 289 4.27 -18.89 -20.05
N PHE A 290 3.09 -18.74 -20.61
CA PHE A 290 2.87 -18.52 -22.03
C PHE A 290 3.17 -17.05 -22.36
N PRO A 291 4.07 -16.78 -23.33
CA PRO A 291 4.58 -15.43 -23.56
C PRO A 291 3.50 -14.48 -24.09
N LYS A 292 3.60 -13.20 -23.70
CA LYS A 292 2.65 -12.15 -24.07
C LYS A 292 2.94 -11.43 -25.40
N GLY A 293 4.02 -11.79 -26.08
CA GLY A 293 4.41 -11.15 -27.33
C GLY A 293 3.51 -11.54 -28.50
N GLU A 294 3.21 -10.60 -29.40
CA GLU A 294 2.38 -10.85 -30.60
C GLU A 294 2.97 -11.93 -31.52
N ASN A 295 4.30 -12.01 -31.60
CA ASN A 295 5.00 -13.06 -32.35
C ASN A 295 5.14 -14.31 -31.49
N ILE A 296 4.17 -15.20 -31.55
CA ILE A 296 4.15 -16.45 -30.77
C ILE A 296 5.19 -17.43 -31.36
N PRO A 297 6.18 -17.89 -30.56
CA PRO A 297 7.16 -18.88 -31.04
C PRO A 297 6.51 -20.20 -31.47
N GLU A 298 7.08 -20.87 -32.48
CA GLU A 298 6.57 -22.15 -32.99
C GLU A 298 6.38 -23.22 -31.95
N SER A 299 7.31 -23.30 -30.97
CA SER A 299 7.19 -24.25 -29.86
C SER A 299 5.93 -24.02 -29.01
N TRP A 300 5.47 -22.78 -28.90
CA TRP A 300 4.24 -22.42 -28.20
C TRP A 300 3.01 -22.61 -29.09
N VAL A 301 3.11 -22.34 -30.39
CA VAL A 301 2.04 -22.66 -31.37
C VAL A 301 1.74 -24.15 -31.34
N ALA A 302 2.77 -25.00 -31.38
CA ALA A 302 2.61 -26.44 -31.29
C ALA A 302 2.01 -26.89 -29.95
N MET A 303 2.46 -26.31 -28.84
CA MET A 303 2.01 -26.65 -27.48
C MET A 303 0.54 -26.24 -27.24
N MET A 304 0.09 -25.12 -27.83
CA MET A 304 -1.30 -24.66 -27.75
C MET A 304 -2.26 -25.41 -28.68
N GLY A 305 -1.76 -26.31 -29.56
CA GLY A 305 -2.59 -27.08 -30.46
C GLY A 305 -2.81 -26.43 -31.82
N GLY A 306 -1.98 -25.47 -32.22
CA GLY A 306 -2.00 -24.78 -33.51
C GLY A 306 -2.07 -23.27 -33.43
N ALA A 307 -1.88 -22.59 -34.55
CA ALA A 307 -1.79 -21.14 -34.62
C ALA A 307 -3.08 -20.43 -34.15
N GLU A 308 -4.24 -20.95 -34.52
CA GLU A 308 -5.53 -20.38 -34.14
C GLU A 308 -5.75 -20.48 -32.62
N GLN A 309 -5.45 -21.64 -32.02
CA GLN A 309 -5.56 -21.87 -30.58
C GLN A 309 -4.55 -21.01 -29.78
N ALA A 310 -3.33 -20.88 -30.29
CA ALA A 310 -2.32 -20.01 -29.70
C ALA A 310 -2.74 -18.53 -29.74
N GLN A 311 -3.34 -18.06 -30.82
CA GLN A 311 -3.86 -16.71 -30.93
C GLN A 311 -5.03 -16.47 -29.98
N LYS A 312 -5.98 -17.42 -29.86
CA LYS A 312 -7.07 -17.35 -28.89
C LYS A 312 -6.56 -17.35 -27.43
N ALA A 313 -5.51 -18.13 -27.15
CA ALA A 313 -4.88 -18.12 -25.83
C ALA A 313 -4.21 -16.79 -25.53
N LEU A 314 -3.56 -16.16 -26.49
CA LEU A 314 -2.97 -14.83 -26.36
C LEU A 314 -4.03 -13.78 -26.05
N GLU A 315 -5.16 -13.81 -26.74
CA GLU A 315 -6.25 -12.83 -26.55
C GLU A 315 -7.00 -13.01 -25.24
N ASN A 316 -7.25 -14.25 -24.82
CA ASN A 316 -8.19 -14.53 -23.73
C ASN A 316 -7.56 -14.99 -22.43
N HIS A 317 -6.30 -15.48 -22.44
CA HIS A 317 -5.71 -16.16 -21.29
C HIS A 317 -4.34 -15.62 -20.86
N VAL A 318 -3.62 -14.89 -21.72
CA VAL A 318 -2.23 -14.50 -21.46
C VAL A 318 -2.06 -13.69 -20.16
N HIS A 319 -3.04 -12.85 -19.82
CA HIS A 319 -3.01 -11.99 -18.65
C HIS A 319 -3.80 -12.52 -17.44
N LYS A 320 -4.33 -13.75 -17.53
CA LYS A 320 -4.99 -14.41 -16.40
C LYS A 320 -3.99 -14.89 -15.37
N LEU A 321 -4.42 -14.90 -14.12
CA LEU A 321 -3.61 -15.29 -12.97
C LEU A 321 -2.91 -16.63 -13.18
N GLY A 322 -3.60 -17.62 -13.76
CA GLY A 322 -3.03 -18.94 -14.05
C GLY A 322 -1.80 -18.93 -14.96
N ASN A 323 -1.69 -17.96 -15.84
CA ASN A 323 -0.53 -17.81 -16.73
C ASN A 323 0.62 -16.99 -16.14
N LEU A 324 0.51 -16.58 -14.88
CA LEU A 324 1.48 -15.69 -14.23
C LEU A 324 2.24 -16.40 -13.12
N THR A 325 3.50 -16.04 -12.95
CA THR A 325 4.33 -16.48 -11.85
C THR A 325 5.39 -15.45 -11.48
N LEU A 326 6.24 -15.75 -10.50
CA LEU A 326 7.34 -14.90 -10.10
C LEU A 326 8.70 -15.53 -10.45
N THR A 327 9.61 -14.69 -10.94
CA THR A 327 11.00 -15.05 -11.20
C THR A 327 11.92 -13.87 -10.94
N ALA A 328 13.15 -14.14 -10.50
CA ALA A 328 14.21 -13.15 -10.42
C ALA A 328 14.93 -12.94 -11.77
N ASN A 329 14.61 -13.74 -12.79
CA ASN A 329 15.33 -13.82 -14.07
C ASN A 329 14.43 -13.64 -15.29
N ASN A 330 13.36 -12.85 -15.17
CA ASN A 330 12.37 -12.63 -16.23
C ASN A 330 13.01 -12.25 -17.59
N SER A 331 14.03 -11.38 -17.60
CA SER A 331 14.70 -10.95 -18.83
C SER A 331 15.37 -12.09 -19.62
N SER A 332 15.74 -13.17 -18.95
CA SER A 332 16.39 -14.33 -19.57
C SER A 332 15.39 -15.42 -19.98
N LEU A 333 14.16 -15.38 -19.50
CA LEU A 333 13.11 -16.36 -19.83
C LEU A 333 12.30 -15.96 -21.08
N GLY A 334 11.73 -14.78 -21.10
CA GLY A 334 11.07 -14.17 -22.26
C GLY A 334 10.23 -15.13 -23.12
N ASN A 335 10.58 -15.27 -24.39
CA ASN A 335 9.87 -16.10 -25.37
C ASN A 335 10.38 -17.56 -25.46
N ARG A 336 11.22 -18.02 -24.50
CA ARG A 336 11.73 -19.41 -24.50
C ARG A 336 10.57 -20.41 -24.42
N SER A 337 10.81 -21.63 -24.93
CA SER A 337 9.85 -22.75 -24.80
C SER A 337 9.55 -23.06 -23.33
N PHE A 338 8.46 -23.75 -23.05
CA PHE A 338 8.07 -24.13 -21.69
C PHE A 338 9.17 -24.95 -21.00
N GLU A 339 9.73 -25.96 -21.70
CA GLU A 339 10.82 -26.78 -21.19
C GLU A 339 12.07 -25.96 -20.88
N ALA A 340 12.43 -25.01 -21.76
CA ALA A 340 13.56 -24.12 -21.53
C ALA A 340 13.31 -23.16 -20.33
N LYS A 341 12.09 -22.69 -20.13
CA LYS A 341 11.72 -21.88 -18.95
C LYS A 341 11.78 -22.69 -17.65
N LYS A 342 11.37 -23.97 -17.67
CA LYS A 342 11.48 -24.86 -16.51
C LYS A 342 12.93 -25.05 -16.08
N ASN A 343 13.80 -25.40 -17.03
CA ASN A 343 15.14 -25.90 -16.77
C ASN A 343 16.25 -24.87 -16.96
N HIS A 344 15.90 -23.59 -17.09
CA HIS A 344 16.89 -22.53 -17.28
C HIS A 344 17.86 -22.46 -16.10
N LYS A 345 19.17 -22.41 -16.42
CA LYS A 345 20.25 -22.32 -15.43
C LYS A 345 21.08 -21.06 -15.68
N ASN A 346 21.66 -20.55 -14.61
CA ASN A 346 22.68 -19.50 -14.70
C ASN A 346 24.05 -20.08 -15.09
N SER A 347 25.04 -19.21 -15.24
CA SER A 347 26.42 -19.60 -15.57
C SER A 347 27.08 -20.53 -14.54
N SER A 348 26.60 -20.53 -13.29
CA SER A 348 27.08 -21.40 -12.20
C SER A 348 26.33 -22.75 -12.12
N GLY A 349 25.41 -23.01 -13.06
CA GLY A 349 24.65 -24.27 -13.11
C GLY A 349 23.43 -24.35 -12.20
N HIS A 350 23.09 -23.28 -11.47
CA HIS A 350 21.90 -23.22 -10.62
C HIS A 350 20.63 -22.93 -11.44
N TYR A 351 19.53 -23.60 -11.08
CA TYR A 351 18.24 -23.35 -11.71
C TYR A 351 17.71 -21.96 -11.35
N ILE A 352 17.36 -21.19 -12.37
CA ILE A 352 16.82 -19.84 -12.27
C ILE A 352 15.49 -19.67 -13.04
N GLY A 353 15.01 -20.74 -13.69
CA GLY A 353 13.70 -20.83 -14.32
C GLY A 353 12.61 -21.19 -13.30
N PHE A 354 11.62 -22.00 -13.71
CA PHE A 354 10.53 -22.39 -12.80
C PHE A 354 10.99 -23.34 -11.68
N ARG A 355 12.17 -23.97 -11.79
CA ARG A 355 12.82 -24.73 -10.71
C ARG A 355 13.52 -23.84 -9.67
N ASN A 356 13.06 -22.60 -9.50
CA ASN A 356 13.64 -21.60 -8.60
C ASN A 356 13.28 -21.77 -7.11
N GLY A 357 12.57 -22.83 -6.75
CA GLY A 357 12.21 -23.15 -5.37
C GLY A 357 10.92 -22.51 -4.84
N LEU A 358 10.27 -21.62 -5.58
CA LEU A 358 8.99 -21.07 -5.16
C LEU A 358 7.87 -22.12 -5.23
N SER A 359 7.06 -22.20 -4.18
CA SER A 359 5.93 -23.13 -4.09
C SER A 359 4.92 -22.99 -5.22
N ILE A 360 4.67 -21.75 -5.67
CA ILE A 360 3.76 -21.47 -6.80
C ILE A 360 4.29 -22.01 -8.15
N ASN A 361 5.57 -22.34 -8.23
CA ASN A 361 6.21 -22.91 -9.42
C ASN A 361 6.34 -24.43 -9.37
N ALA A 362 6.20 -25.05 -8.20
CA ALA A 362 6.32 -26.49 -8.06
C ALA A 362 5.37 -27.29 -9.00
N PRO A 363 4.08 -26.90 -9.17
CA PRO A 363 3.20 -27.58 -10.13
C PRO A 363 3.66 -27.45 -11.58
N LEU A 364 4.33 -26.34 -11.96
CA LEU A 364 4.83 -26.11 -13.32
C LEU A 364 6.00 -27.06 -13.64
N VAL A 365 6.79 -27.39 -12.63
CA VAL A 365 7.94 -28.30 -12.80
C VAL A 365 7.49 -29.74 -13.05
N ALA A 366 6.33 -30.11 -12.51
CA ALA A 366 5.80 -31.49 -12.56
C ALA A 366 5.12 -31.85 -13.90
N ILE A 367 4.91 -30.87 -14.79
CA ILE A 367 4.19 -31.08 -16.05
C ILE A 367 5.07 -30.76 -17.25
N ASP A 368 4.74 -31.36 -18.41
CA ASP A 368 5.49 -31.17 -19.65
C ASP A 368 4.74 -30.37 -20.71
N GLN A 369 3.45 -30.12 -20.46
CA GLN A 369 2.59 -29.36 -21.38
C GLN A 369 1.94 -28.19 -20.67
N TRP A 370 1.81 -27.08 -21.39
CA TRP A 370 1.18 -25.85 -20.93
C TRP A 370 0.28 -25.29 -22.02
N ASP A 371 -1.01 -25.50 -21.90
CA ASP A 371 -2.04 -25.06 -22.86
C ASP A 371 -3.10 -24.18 -22.19
N ALA A 372 -4.11 -23.77 -22.95
CA ALA A 372 -5.18 -22.92 -22.47
C ALA A 372 -5.96 -23.56 -21.29
N ASN A 373 -6.17 -24.88 -21.30
CA ASN A 373 -6.88 -25.59 -20.24
C ASN A 373 -6.07 -25.55 -18.94
N ARG A 374 -4.75 -25.75 -19.02
CA ARG A 374 -3.85 -25.63 -17.85
C ARG A 374 -3.85 -24.23 -17.25
N ILE A 375 -3.93 -23.20 -18.10
CA ILE A 375 -4.06 -21.82 -17.61
C ILE A 375 -5.37 -21.63 -16.83
N ILE A 376 -6.48 -22.17 -17.36
CA ILE A 376 -7.80 -22.09 -16.71
C ILE A 376 -7.79 -22.85 -15.37
N GLU A 377 -7.39 -24.12 -15.38
CA GLU A 377 -7.32 -24.96 -14.17
C GLU A 377 -6.47 -24.30 -13.08
N ARG A 378 -5.28 -23.78 -13.43
CA ARG A 378 -4.43 -23.10 -12.49
C ARG A 378 -5.02 -21.78 -12.01
N THR A 379 -5.74 -21.04 -12.88
CA THR A 379 -6.45 -19.84 -12.45
C THR A 379 -7.47 -20.16 -11.36
N GLU A 380 -8.31 -21.18 -11.57
CA GLU A 380 -9.32 -21.61 -10.59
C GLU A 380 -8.70 -22.00 -9.25
N MET A 381 -7.63 -22.80 -9.28
CA MET A 381 -6.90 -23.21 -8.07
C MET A 381 -6.33 -22.01 -7.29
N LEU A 382 -5.67 -21.08 -7.97
CA LEU A 382 -5.08 -19.90 -7.33
C LEU A 382 -6.15 -18.92 -6.83
N VAL A 383 -7.28 -18.82 -7.52
CA VAL A 383 -8.45 -18.02 -7.10
C VAL A 383 -9.03 -18.60 -5.82
N ASP A 384 -9.19 -19.92 -5.72
CA ASP A 384 -9.67 -20.58 -4.49
C ASP A 384 -8.75 -20.31 -3.30
N ASP A 385 -7.43 -20.37 -3.50
CA ASP A 385 -6.45 -20.06 -2.46
C ASP A 385 -6.57 -18.60 -2.00
N LEU A 386 -6.71 -17.65 -2.93
CA LEU A 386 -6.82 -16.23 -2.62
C LEU A 386 -8.14 -15.87 -1.92
N VAL A 387 -9.26 -16.49 -2.32
CA VAL A 387 -10.55 -16.28 -1.64
C VAL A 387 -10.49 -16.77 -0.20
N ARG A 388 -9.84 -17.91 0.06
CA ARG A 388 -9.59 -18.40 1.44
C ARG A 388 -8.66 -17.48 2.22
N MET A 389 -7.54 -17.05 1.60
CA MET A 389 -6.52 -16.21 2.24
C MET A 389 -7.06 -14.82 2.63
N TYR A 390 -7.92 -14.26 1.81
CA TYR A 390 -8.52 -12.94 2.00
C TYR A 390 -10.05 -13.04 2.15
N SER A 391 -10.50 -13.97 2.98
CA SER A 391 -11.91 -14.23 3.21
C SER A 391 -12.62 -13.06 3.91
N LEU A 392 -13.94 -13.03 3.88
CA LEU A 392 -14.75 -12.05 4.62
C LEU A 392 -14.59 -12.23 6.13
N GLU A 393 -14.35 -13.46 6.61
CA GLU A 393 -14.02 -13.73 8.03
C GLU A 393 -12.70 -13.07 8.43
N SER A 394 -11.73 -13.01 7.52
CA SER A 394 -10.46 -12.29 7.77
C SER A 394 -10.70 -10.78 7.95
N ILE A 395 -11.66 -10.20 7.25
CA ILE A 395 -12.10 -8.80 7.42
C ILE A 395 -12.87 -8.61 8.72
N ALA A 396 -13.73 -9.58 9.07
CA ALA A 396 -14.46 -9.56 10.34
C ALA A 396 -13.55 -9.66 11.58
N GLY A 397 -12.29 -10.09 11.43
CA GLY A 397 -11.40 -10.35 12.54
C GLY A 397 -11.68 -11.64 13.30
N SER A 398 -12.52 -12.52 12.74
CA SER A 398 -12.89 -13.80 13.34
C SER A 398 -11.93 -14.94 12.94
N ALA A 399 -11.05 -14.74 11.97
CA ALA A 399 -10.01 -15.68 11.58
C ALA A 399 -8.90 -15.69 12.64
N GLY A 400 -9.07 -16.49 13.69
CA GLY A 400 -8.06 -16.60 14.76
C GLY A 400 -8.60 -16.90 16.14
N ARG A 401 -9.85 -17.34 16.28
CA ARG A 401 -10.24 -18.08 17.50
C ARG A 401 -9.81 -19.52 17.32
N PRO A 402 -8.91 -20.04 18.21
CA PRO A 402 -8.48 -21.43 18.17
C PRO A 402 -9.64 -22.40 18.34
#